data_0086b53bff8bb149dfcdc268fc7cafc3
#
_entry.id   0086b53bff8bb149dfcdc268fc7cafc3
#
_cell.length_a   1.000
_cell.length_b   1.000
_cell.length_c   1.000
_cell.angle_alpha   90.00
_cell.angle_beta   90.00
_cell.angle_gamma   90.00
#
_symmetry.space_group_name_H-M   'P 1'
#
loop_
_entity.id
_entity.type
_entity.pdbx_description
1 polymer ?
#
loop_
_entity_poly.entity_id
_entity_poly.type
_entity_poly.pdbx_seq_one_letter_code
_entity_poly.pdbx_strand_id
1 'polypeptide(L)'
;MISAVHTYVSLMSTPDLKTRRAKLSPLQYAVTQEGRTEPPFTGAYWDEHGKGTYRCVVCGEALFDSGTKFESGTGWPSFYDVVEKGHVKTTEDRSLGMRRTEVTCANCGAHLGHLFPDGPDPTGMRYCINSAALEFTPNGETGGPSKP
;
A
#
# COMPACT_ATOMS: atom_id res chain seq x y z
N MET A 1 -1.96 21.63 24.40
CA MET A 1 -0.73 21.08 24.35
C MET A 1 -0.75 19.63 24.04
N ILE A 2 -0.46 18.77 24.98
CA ILE A 2 -0.50 17.36 24.69
C ILE A 2 -1.83 16.95 24.15
N SER A 3 -2.89 17.48 24.72
CA SER A 3 -4.21 17.12 24.24
C SER A 3 -4.43 17.62 22.82
N ALA A 4 -3.75 18.68 22.43
CA ALA A 4 -3.90 19.18 21.08
C ALA A 4 -3.34 18.18 20.06
N VAL A 5 -2.18 17.63 20.36
CA VAL A 5 -1.59 16.63 19.49
C VAL A 5 -2.46 15.39 19.44
N HIS A 6 -2.92 14.98 20.59
CA HIS A 6 -3.78 13.83 20.70
C HIS A 6 -5.06 14.03 19.89
N THR A 7 -5.63 15.20 20.03
CA THR A 7 -6.85 15.53 19.32
C THR A 7 -6.62 15.49 17.80
N TYR A 8 -5.48 15.98 17.37
CA TYR A 8 -5.16 15.97 15.95
C TYR A 8 -5.12 14.56 15.40
N VAL A 9 -4.46 13.66 16.11
CA VAL A 9 -4.40 12.27 15.69
C VAL A 9 -5.80 11.69 15.61
N SER A 10 -6.62 12.03 16.58
CA SER A 10 -7.99 11.58 16.59
C SER A 10 -8.77 12.08 15.39
N LEU A 11 -8.48 13.32 14.97
CA LEU A 11 -9.16 13.88 13.82
C LEU A 11 -8.82 13.19 12.53
N MET A 12 -7.72 12.47 12.49
CA MET A 12 -7.37 11.69 11.32
C MET A 12 -8.17 10.41 11.22
N SER A 13 -9.08 10.21 12.14
CA SER A 13 -9.85 8.98 12.16
C SER A 13 -11.03 9.02 11.20
N THR A 14 -12.14 8.49 11.62
CA THR A 14 -13.28 8.18 10.76
C THR A 14 -13.72 9.28 9.78
N PRO A 15 -13.96 10.52 10.23
CA PRO A 15 -14.44 11.52 9.27
C PRO A 15 -13.44 11.80 8.16
N ASP A 16 -12.16 11.85 8.50
CA ASP A 16 -11.14 12.12 7.49
C ASP A 16 -11.00 10.96 6.53
N LEU A 17 -11.04 9.74 7.04
CA LEU A 17 -10.95 8.58 6.17
C LEU A 17 -12.16 8.48 5.26
N LYS A 18 -13.32 8.83 5.74
CA LYS A 18 -14.51 8.81 4.90
C LYS A 18 -14.36 9.77 3.74
N THR A 19 -13.84 10.97 4.01
CA THR A 19 -13.60 11.95 2.96
C THR A 19 -12.57 11.43 1.96
N ARG A 20 -11.51 10.83 2.47
CA ARG A 20 -10.46 10.31 1.61
C ARG A 20 -10.98 9.18 0.72
N ARG A 21 -11.80 8.29 1.28
CA ARG A 21 -12.37 7.21 0.48
C ARG A 21 -13.27 7.73 -0.62
N ALA A 22 -13.97 8.82 -0.35
CA ALA A 22 -14.87 9.40 -1.33
C ALA A 22 -14.11 9.99 -2.53
N LYS A 23 -12.83 10.27 -2.37
CA LYS A 23 -12.02 10.85 -3.45
C LYS A 23 -11.30 9.79 -4.28
N LEU A 24 -11.44 8.53 -3.95
CA LEU A 24 -10.77 7.48 -4.70
C LEU A 24 -11.41 7.30 -6.06
N SER A 25 -10.60 6.94 -7.05
CA SER A 25 -11.13 6.56 -8.34
C SER A 25 -11.90 5.25 -8.20
N PRO A 26 -12.73 4.88 -9.17
CA PRO A 26 -13.44 3.61 -9.09
C PRO A 26 -12.52 2.42 -8.88
N LEU A 27 -11.39 2.38 -9.57
CA LEU A 27 -10.45 1.26 -9.41
C LEU A 27 -9.79 1.29 -8.03
N GLN A 28 -9.37 2.47 -7.58
CA GLN A 28 -8.78 2.58 -6.26
C GLN A 28 -9.76 2.14 -5.18
N TYR A 29 -11.01 2.51 -5.33
CA TYR A 29 -12.04 2.10 -4.38
C TYR A 29 -12.25 0.58 -4.42
N ALA A 30 -12.38 0.03 -5.63
CA ALA A 30 -12.60 -1.41 -5.77
C ALA A 30 -11.47 -2.21 -5.15
N VAL A 31 -10.22 -1.78 -5.36
CA VAL A 31 -9.08 -2.50 -4.81
C VAL A 31 -9.00 -2.33 -3.29
N THR A 32 -9.05 -1.11 -2.80
CA THR A 32 -8.77 -0.87 -1.38
C THR A 32 -9.98 -1.16 -0.49
N GLN A 33 -11.19 -0.97 -0.97
CA GLN A 33 -12.38 -1.12 -0.15
C GLN A 33 -13.14 -2.40 -0.42
N GLU A 34 -12.99 -2.99 -1.61
CA GLU A 34 -13.73 -4.19 -1.97
C GLU A 34 -12.82 -5.40 -2.19
N GLY A 35 -11.53 -5.24 -1.97
CA GLY A 35 -10.61 -6.36 -2.07
C GLY A 35 -10.36 -6.87 -3.47
N ARG A 36 -10.60 -6.04 -4.49
CA ARG A 36 -10.37 -6.44 -5.86
C ARG A 36 -8.90 -6.38 -6.21
N THR A 37 -8.55 -6.99 -7.32
CA THR A 37 -7.17 -7.00 -7.82
C THR A 37 -7.17 -6.32 -9.18
N GLU A 38 -6.24 -5.37 -9.36
CA GLU A 38 -6.10 -4.71 -10.65
C GLU A 38 -5.50 -5.69 -11.66
N PRO A 39 -5.78 -5.52 -12.96
CA PRO A 39 -5.14 -6.38 -13.96
C PRO A 39 -3.62 -6.17 -13.96
N PRO A 40 -2.84 -7.21 -14.24
CA PRO A 40 -1.39 -7.07 -14.25
C PRO A 40 -0.93 -6.18 -15.40
N PHE A 41 0.18 -5.49 -15.18
CA PHE A 41 0.82 -4.60 -16.17
C PHE A 41 -0.03 -3.39 -16.55
N THR A 42 -1.04 -3.06 -15.76
CA THR A 42 -1.90 -1.91 -16.07
C THR A 42 -1.75 -0.77 -15.07
N GLY A 43 -1.20 -1.05 -13.87
CA GLY A 43 -1.11 -0.02 -12.85
C GLY A 43 0.05 0.92 -13.09
N ALA A 44 0.09 1.99 -12.30
CA ALA A 44 1.09 3.04 -12.49
C ALA A 44 2.48 2.65 -12.02
N TYR A 45 2.61 1.68 -11.13
CA TYR A 45 3.87 1.50 -10.43
C TYR A 45 4.56 0.14 -10.63
N TRP A 46 3.99 -0.77 -11.41
CA TRP A 46 4.68 -2.04 -11.59
C TRP A 46 6.07 -1.82 -12.20
N ASP A 47 6.21 -0.79 -13.01
CA ASP A 47 7.43 -0.48 -13.71
C ASP A 47 8.05 0.84 -13.22
N GLU A 48 7.76 1.23 -11.99
CA GLU A 48 8.29 2.45 -11.42
C GLU A 48 9.69 2.19 -10.85
N HIS A 49 10.68 2.94 -11.31
CA HIS A 49 12.06 2.74 -10.87
C HIS A 49 12.63 3.93 -10.10
N GLY A 50 11.85 4.94 -9.85
CA GLY A 50 12.31 6.10 -9.10
C GLY A 50 12.56 5.75 -7.65
N LYS A 51 13.29 6.61 -6.96
CA LYS A 51 13.57 6.44 -5.54
C LYS A 51 12.55 7.20 -4.72
N GLY A 52 11.93 6.54 -3.79
CA GLY A 52 10.93 7.18 -2.96
C GLY A 52 10.16 6.21 -2.11
N THR A 53 9.04 6.68 -1.58
CA THR A 53 8.23 5.93 -0.65
C THR A 53 6.87 5.65 -1.28
N TYR A 54 6.38 4.43 -1.11
CA TYR A 54 5.05 4.05 -1.55
C TYR A 54 4.12 4.09 -0.35
N ARG A 55 3.10 4.95 -0.43
CA ARG A 55 2.17 5.19 0.66
C ARG A 55 0.80 4.63 0.34
N CYS A 56 0.03 4.37 1.38
CA CYS A 56 -1.36 3.95 1.20
C CYS A 56 -2.14 5.08 0.52
N VAL A 57 -2.80 4.75 -0.58
CA VAL A 57 -3.53 5.77 -1.34
C VAL A 57 -4.70 6.35 -0.54
N VAL A 58 -5.21 5.59 0.43
CA VAL A 58 -6.34 6.05 1.23
C VAL A 58 -5.89 6.98 2.36
N CYS A 59 -4.95 6.53 3.20
CA CYS A 59 -4.63 7.28 4.41
C CYS A 59 -3.25 7.92 4.43
N GLY A 60 -2.39 7.60 3.46
CA GLY A 60 -1.07 8.21 3.39
C GLY A 60 0.00 7.54 4.21
N GLU A 61 -0.32 6.43 4.87
CA GLU A 61 0.66 5.70 5.68
C GLU A 61 1.80 5.19 4.80
N ALA A 62 3.05 5.38 5.25
CA ALA A 62 4.19 4.88 4.50
C ALA A 62 4.23 3.36 4.59
N LEU A 63 4.26 2.69 3.45
CA LEU A 63 4.15 1.23 3.43
C LEU A 63 5.42 0.55 2.93
N PHE A 64 5.94 0.99 1.79
CA PHE A 64 7.09 0.37 1.16
C PHE A 64 8.07 1.41 0.66
N ASP A 65 9.33 1.02 0.58
CA ASP A 65 10.37 1.91 0.08
C ASP A 65 10.93 1.35 -1.22
N SER A 66 11.33 2.24 -2.12
CA SER A 66 11.86 1.82 -3.41
C SER A 66 13.09 0.93 -3.26
N GLY A 67 13.79 1.04 -2.14
CA GLY A 67 14.97 0.21 -1.91
C GLY A 67 14.67 -1.28 -1.78
N THR A 68 13.41 -1.62 -1.49
CA THR A 68 13.03 -3.03 -1.41
C THR A 68 12.18 -3.49 -2.59
N LYS A 69 11.94 -2.61 -3.56
CA LYS A 69 11.19 -2.97 -4.75
C LYS A 69 12.07 -3.78 -5.70
N PHE A 70 11.49 -4.80 -6.31
CA PHE A 70 12.24 -5.63 -7.23
C PHE A 70 11.35 -6.08 -8.39
N GLU A 71 12.00 -6.53 -9.47
CA GLU A 71 11.30 -6.99 -10.66
C GLU A 71 10.86 -8.42 -10.48
N SER A 72 9.59 -8.62 -10.26
CA SER A 72 9.07 -9.98 -10.06
C SER A 72 8.52 -10.58 -11.35
N GLY A 73 8.30 -9.76 -12.37
CA GLY A 73 7.74 -10.24 -13.61
C GLY A 73 6.25 -10.51 -13.56
N THR A 74 5.60 -10.18 -12.43
CA THR A 74 4.19 -10.51 -12.26
C THR A 74 3.24 -9.47 -12.83
N GLY A 75 3.73 -8.24 -13.04
CA GLY A 75 2.85 -7.16 -13.51
C GLY A 75 2.28 -6.30 -12.40
N TRP A 76 2.65 -6.58 -11.16
CA TRP A 76 2.29 -5.76 -10.02
C TRP A 76 3.56 -5.32 -9.31
N PRO A 77 3.56 -4.13 -8.70
CA PRO A 77 4.73 -3.73 -7.91
C PRO A 77 4.99 -4.74 -6.81
N SER A 78 6.25 -5.13 -6.66
CA SER A 78 6.64 -6.16 -5.71
C SER A 78 7.76 -5.65 -4.84
N PHE A 79 7.68 -5.99 -3.54
CA PHE A 79 8.63 -5.53 -2.54
C PHE A 79 9.01 -6.72 -1.67
N TYR A 80 10.26 -6.76 -1.20
CA TYR A 80 10.64 -7.89 -0.35
C TYR A 80 10.57 -7.54 1.13
N ASP A 81 10.26 -6.28 1.48
CA ASP A 81 10.10 -5.90 2.88
C ASP A 81 9.22 -4.67 2.97
N VAL A 82 8.78 -4.36 4.19
CA VAL A 82 7.96 -3.19 4.49
C VAL A 82 8.83 -2.13 5.16
N VAL A 83 8.38 -0.85 5.12
CA VAL A 83 9.13 0.22 5.78
C VAL A 83 9.11 0.04 7.27
N GLU A 84 7.96 -0.41 7.79
CA GLU A 84 7.76 -0.54 9.24
C GLU A 84 6.76 -1.65 9.44
N LYS A 85 7.12 -2.65 10.25
CA LYS A 85 6.25 -3.82 10.39
C LYS A 85 4.86 -3.49 10.90
N GLY A 86 4.74 -2.49 11.74
CA GLY A 86 3.44 -2.11 12.26
C GLY A 86 2.55 -1.38 11.28
N HIS A 87 3.04 -1.04 10.10
CA HIS A 87 2.26 -0.30 9.13
C HIS A 87 1.41 -1.20 8.24
N VAL A 88 1.71 -2.48 8.18
CA VAL A 88 0.92 -3.43 7.39
C VAL A 88 0.45 -4.55 8.28
N LYS A 89 -0.68 -5.15 7.91
CA LYS A 89 -1.25 -6.28 8.61
C LYS A 89 -1.43 -7.42 7.62
N THR A 90 -1.16 -8.64 8.06
CA THR A 90 -1.33 -9.80 7.20
C THR A 90 -2.39 -10.71 7.80
N THR A 91 -3.21 -11.29 6.95
CA THR A 91 -4.32 -12.12 7.36
C THR A 91 -4.49 -13.24 6.36
N GLU A 92 -4.89 -14.42 6.81
CA GLU A 92 -5.11 -15.52 5.89
C GLU A 92 -6.33 -15.26 5.02
N ASP A 93 -6.18 -15.45 3.73
CA ASP A 93 -7.22 -15.25 2.75
C ASP A 93 -7.51 -16.59 2.08
N ARG A 94 -8.71 -17.11 2.28
CA ARG A 94 -9.12 -18.40 1.73
C ARG A 94 -10.08 -18.28 0.57
N SER A 95 -10.22 -17.09 0.02
CA SER A 95 -11.14 -16.88 -1.09
C SER A 95 -10.67 -17.65 -2.33
N LEU A 96 -11.59 -17.89 -3.23
CA LEU A 96 -11.30 -18.57 -4.49
C LEU A 96 -10.71 -19.97 -4.30
N GLY A 97 -10.99 -20.60 -3.17
CA GLY A 97 -10.49 -21.94 -2.92
C GLY A 97 -9.00 -22.01 -2.71
N MET A 98 -8.35 -20.88 -2.50
CA MET A 98 -6.91 -20.82 -2.29
C MET A 98 -6.61 -20.37 -0.88
N ARG A 99 -5.38 -20.68 -0.43
CA ARG A 99 -4.92 -20.19 0.86
C ARG A 99 -3.79 -19.23 0.59
N ARG A 100 -4.04 -17.96 0.81
CA ARG A 100 -3.06 -16.92 0.57
C ARG A 100 -2.98 -16.01 1.80
N THR A 101 -1.96 -15.16 1.84
CA THR A 101 -1.83 -14.18 2.92
C THR A 101 -2.15 -12.81 2.36
N GLU A 102 -3.22 -12.23 2.85
CA GLU A 102 -3.65 -10.90 2.43
C GLU A 102 -2.86 -9.84 3.17
N VAL A 103 -2.51 -8.76 2.49
CA VAL A 103 -1.81 -7.62 3.07
C VAL A 103 -2.75 -6.43 3.07
N THR A 104 -2.94 -5.82 4.24
CA THR A 104 -3.78 -4.63 4.39
C THR A 104 -2.99 -3.54 5.10
N CYS A 105 -3.45 -2.30 4.93
CA CYS A 105 -2.88 -1.17 5.65
C CYS A 105 -3.32 -1.25 7.10
N ALA A 106 -2.38 -1.27 8.03
CA ALA A 106 -2.72 -1.38 9.44
C ALA A 106 -3.44 -0.13 9.94
N ASN A 107 -3.24 1.01 9.29
CA ASN A 107 -3.83 2.25 9.74
C ASN A 107 -5.29 2.39 9.32
N CYS A 108 -5.64 2.04 8.10
CA CYS A 108 -7.01 2.27 7.62
C CYS A 108 -7.71 1.01 7.13
N GLY A 109 -7.03 -0.12 7.09
CA GLY A 109 -7.65 -1.37 6.68
C GLY A 109 -7.75 -1.59 5.19
N ALA A 110 -7.19 -0.69 4.39
CA ALA A 110 -7.27 -0.82 2.93
C ALA A 110 -6.61 -2.12 2.48
N HIS A 111 -7.26 -2.80 1.55
CA HIS A 111 -6.67 -3.99 0.93
C HIS A 111 -5.54 -3.54 0.01
N LEU A 112 -4.36 -4.13 0.18
CA LEU A 112 -3.19 -3.75 -0.60
C LEU A 112 -2.81 -4.82 -1.61
N GLY A 113 -2.81 -6.07 -1.20
CA GLY A 113 -2.40 -7.16 -2.06
C GLY A 113 -2.19 -8.43 -1.26
N HIS A 114 -1.19 -9.20 -1.65
CA HIS A 114 -0.92 -10.49 -1.00
C HIS A 114 0.57 -10.70 -0.80
N LEU A 115 0.91 -11.55 0.16
CA LEU A 115 2.28 -11.86 0.53
C LEU A 115 2.58 -13.29 0.17
N PHE A 116 3.70 -13.52 -0.51
CA PHE A 116 4.13 -14.85 -0.92
C PHE A 116 5.55 -15.13 -0.42
N PRO A 117 5.89 -16.39 -0.16
CA PRO A 117 7.23 -16.73 0.36
C PRO A 117 8.25 -17.01 -0.74
N ASP A 118 8.06 -16.47 -1.92
CA ASP A 118 8.94 -16.72 -3.07
C ASP A 118 9.67 -15.46 -3.52
N GLY A 119 10.14 -14.67 -2.58
CA GLY A 119 10.84 -13.44 -2.87
C GLY A 119 12.35 -13.58 -2.72
N PRO A 120 13.09 -12.51 -2.99
CA PRO A 120 14.55 -12.52 -2.90
C PRO A 120 15.05 -12.34 -1.49
N ASP A 121 16.35 -12.59 -1.30
CA ASP A 121 17.02 -12.23 -0.06
C ASP A 121 16.89 -10.73 0.14
N PRO A 122 16.93 -10.26 1.37
CA PRO A 122 17.21 -11.03 2.60
C PRO A 122 15.98 -11.67 3.25
N THR A 123 14.77 -11.27 2.88
CA THR A 123 13.59 -11.77 3.58
C THR A 123 13.01 -13.05 2.99
N GLY A 124 13.24 -13.26 1.69
CA GLY A 124 12.59 -14.38 1.02
C GLY A 124 11.12 -14.15 0.76
N MET A 125 10.63 -12.94 1.00
CA MET A 125 9.21 -12.64 0.88
C MET A 125 8.94 -11.77 -0.35
N ARG A 126 7.74 -11.91 -0.89
CA ARG A 126 7.30 -11.08 -2.01
C ARG A 126 5.93 -10.48 -1.64
N TYR A 127 5.94 -9.19 -1.38
CA TYR A 127 4.71 -8.42 -1.18
C TYR A 127 4.25 -7.99 -2.56
N CYS A 128 3.19 -8.60 -3.07
CA CYS A 128 2.65 -8.31 -4.39
C CYS A 128 1.49 -7.35 -4.20
N ILE A 129 1.69 -6.10 -4.56
CA ILE A 129 0.78 -5.03 -4.15
C ILE A 129 0.16 -4.37 -5.38
N ASN A 130 -1.12 -4.01 -5.28
CA ASN A 130 -1.80 -3.31 -6.36
C ASN A 130 -1.32 -1.87 -6.45
N SER A 131 -0.99 -1.42 -7.65
CA SER A 131 -0.63 0.00 -7.85
C SER A 131 -1.75 0.91 -7.39
N ALA A 132 -3.00 0.49 -7.62
CA ALA A 132 -4.16 1.31 -7.27
C ALA A 132 -4.29 1.53 -5.77
N ALA A 133 -3.59 0.74 -4.94
CA ALA A 133 -3.61 0.91 -3.49
C ALA A 133 -2.49 1.83 -3.02
N LEU A 134 -1.64 2.28 -3.90
CA LEU A 134 -0.42 3.00 -3.53
C LEU A 134 -0.38 4.40 -4.13
N GLU A 135 0.39 5.25 -3.46
CA GLU A 135 0.75 6.56 -3.98
C GLU A 135 2.25 6.71 -3.79
N PHE A 136 2.97 6.96 -4.88
CA PHE A 136 4.43 7.06 -4.84
C PHE A 136 4.84 8.50 -4.58
N THR A 137 5.69 8.69 -3.57
CA THR A 137 6.26 10.00 -3.24
C THR A 137 7.75 9.95 -3.49
N PRO A 138 8.26 10.62 -4.51
CA PRO A 138 9.69 10.59 -4.81
C PRO A 138 10.52 11.19 -3.68
N ASN A 139 11.71 10.67 -3.48
CA ASN A 139 12.65 11.26 -2.54
C ASN A 139 13.04 12.65 -3.02
N GLY A 140 13.31 13.53 -2.06
CA GLY A 140 13.61 14.89 -2.39
C GLY A 140 12.37 15.77 -2.40
N GLU A 141 11.20 15.16 -2.39
CA GLU A 141 9.96 15.88 -2.24
C GLU A 141 9.68 15.98 -0.76
N THR A 142 9.75 17.15 -0.22
CA THR A 142 9.62 17.32 1.21
C THR A 142 8.21 17.14 1.68
N GLY A 143 7.77 15.91 1.72
CA GLY A 143 6.44 15.65 2.25
C GLY A 143 5.34 16.36 1.50
N GLY A 144 5.68 17.05 0.47
CA GLY A 144 4.67 17.71 -0.32
C GLY A 144 3.92 16.70 -1.14
N PRO A 145 2.90 17.14 -1.82
CA PRO A 145 2.15 16.24 -2.68
C PRO A 145 3.08 15.70 -3.72
N SER A 146 2.84 14.47 -4.06
CA SER A 146 3.70 13.85 -5.01
C SER A 146 3.58 14.57 -6.34
N LYS A 147 4.58 14.38 -7.14
CA LYS A 147 4.57 14.94 -8.45
C LYS A 147 3.42 14.44 -9.21
N PRO A 148 2.80 15.28 -9.97
CA PRO A 148 1.71 14.86 -10.82
C PRO A 148 2.15 13.79 -11.81
#